data_cc232438de453e30f64fe81d7dda6cbc
#
_entry.id   cc232438de453e30f64fe81d7dda6cbc
#
_cell.length_a   1.000
_cell.length_b   1.000
_cell.length_c   1.000
_cell.angle_alpha   90.00
_cell.angle_beta   90.00
_cell.angle_gamma   90.00
#
_symmetry.space_group_name_H-M   'P 1'
#
loop_
_entity.id
_entity.type
_entity.pdbx_description
1 polymer ?
#
loop_
_entity_poly.entity_id
_entity_poly.type
_entity_poly.pdbx_seq_one_letter_code
_entity_poly.pdbx_strand_id
1 'polypeptide(L)'
;MSFSFTDEQTEFRTVLRRFMAEKSPTTEVRRLMETEAGYDAAVWRQLSQDLGLTGIHIPEDYGGQGFGFVELSIAVEEMGRALLCAPFFSSIVLAATAILNCASEEQKRALLPPIATGDVRATLAFTEENGRWDNSGVAVEATKTEGGYQLNGVKSFVLDGCTAEQIVVLARSPGSSGDDGLSLFVVAGDAAGLTKRPLKSMDETRKLARLECQNVHAELLGSEGGAAAPMATTLDQAVTCLANEMVGGAEALREQALDYAQMRMQFGRTIASFQTMKHKAADMLIDVELAKSAAYYAAAAADGHDGENISDLPAVASLAKAGAGEAFMQTAIHTIQVHGGIGFTWDNDTHLWFKSAKSAEVFLGDAAY
;
A
#
# COMPACT_ATOMS: atom_id res chain seq x y z
N MET A 1 -1.65 19.45 -18.90
CA MET A 1 -2.50 19.91 -17.77
C MET A 1 -1.63 20.20 -16.56
N SER A 2 -1.90 21.27 -15.82
CA SER A 2 -1.25 21.49 -14.51
C SER A 2 -2.15 20.81 -13.48
N PHE A 3 -1.67 19.71 -12.87
CA PHE A 3 -2.37 19.12 -11.71
C PHE A 3 -2.14 20.02 -10.50
N SER A 4 -3.22 20.54 -9.92
CA SER A 4 -3.18 21.30 -8.67
C SER A 4 -4.30 20.80 -7.75
N PHE A 5 -3.96 20.55 -6.49
CA PHE A 5 -4.95 20.22 -5.50
C PHE A 5 -5.92 21.37 -5.27
N THR A 6 -7.18 21.07 -4.97
CA THR A 6 -8.16 22.04 -4.52
C THR A 6 -7.84 22.53 -3.10
N ASP A 7 -8.50 23.60 -2.67
CA ASP A 7 -8.33 24.11 -1.31
C ASP A 7 -8.79 23.06 -0.26
N GLU A 8 -9.85 22.31 -0.57
CA GLU A 8 -10.37 21.23 0.29
C GLU A 8 -9.37 20.07 0.40
N GLN A 9 -8.76 19.65 -0.72
CA GLN A 9 -7.73 18.61 -0.73
C GLN A 9 -6.47 19.05 0.04
N THR A 10 -6.12 20.33 -0.04
CA THR A 10 -5.00 20.91 0.70
C THR A 10 -5.28 20.95 2.20
N GLU A 11 -6.51 21.34 2.61
CA GLU A 11 -6.94 21.29 4.01
C GLU A 11 -6.99 19.85 4.54
N PHE A 12 -7.53 18.92 3.76
CA PHE A 12 -7.55 17.49 4.08
C PHE A 12 -6.13 16.96 4.35
N ARG A 13 -5.17 17.24 3.48
CA ARG A 13 -3.75 16.91 3.69
C ARG A 13 -3.22 17.47 4.99
N THR A 14 -3.55 18.73 5.32
CA THR A 14 -3.09 19.41 6.54
C THR A 14 -3.63 18.72 7.80
N VAL A 15 -4.91 18.35 7.79
CA VAL A 15 -5.54 17.60 8.88
C VAL A 15 -4.90 16.24 9.07
N LEU A 16 -4.70 15.49 7.98
CA LEU A 16 -4.05 14.18 8.02
C LEU A 16 -2.62 14.25 8.52
N ARG A 17 -1.82 15.21 8.04
CA ARG A 17 -0.44 15.43 8.49
C ARG A 17 -0.36 15.64 9.99
N ARG A 18 -1.24 16.46 10.54
CA ARG A 18 -1.30 16.69 12.00
C ARG A 18 -1.70 15.43 12.75
N PHE A 19 -2.70 14.70 12.26
CA PHE A 19 -3.10 13.42 12.86
C PHE A 19 -1.97 12.39 12.85
N MET A 20 -1.29 12.22 11.71
CA MET A 20 -0.18 11.27 11.58
C MET A 20 1.00 11.65 12.48
N ALA A 21 1.34 12.94 12.58
CA ALA A 21 2.40 13.41 13.48
C ALA A 21 2.10 13.11 14.95
N GLU A 22 0.82 13.16 15.35
CA GLU A 22 0.39 12.83 16.71
C GLU A 22 0.33 11.31 16.97
N LYS A 23 -0.20 10.54 16.02
CA LYS A 23 -0.54 9.11 16.22
C LYS A 23 0.54 8.13 15.75
N SER A 24 1.42 8.55 14.86
CA SER A 24 2.52 7.74 14.33
C SER A 24 3.90 8.41 14.50
N PRO A 25 4.27 8.93 15.69
CA PRO A 25 5.65 9.30 15.92
C PRO A 25 6.53 8.05 15.85
N THR A 26 7.82 8.22 15.58
CA THR A 26 8.74 7.08 15.40
C THR A 26 8.84 6.16 16.62
N THR A 27 8.58 6.67 17.80
CA THR A 27 8.46 5.86 19.03
C THR A 27 7.31 4.85 18.95
N GLU A 28 6.16 5.25 18.41
CA GLU A 28 5.02 4.36 18.19
C GLU A 28 5.28 3.39 17.03
N VAL A 29 5.90 3.86 15.96
CA VAL A 29 6.32 2.98 14.85
C VAL A 29 7.23 1.86 15.39
N ARG A 30 8.24 2.21 16.20
CA ARG A 30 9.15 1.23 16.84
C ARG A 30 8.41 0.27 17.76
N ARG A 31 7.45 0.75 18.53
CA ARG A 31 6.63 -0.08 19.40
C ARG A 31 5.78 -1.07 18.61
N LEU A 32 5.11 -0.60 17.56
CA LEU A 32 4.16 -1.40 16.78
C LEU A 32 4.86 -2.42 15.87
N MET A 33 6.00 -2.09 15.30
CA MET A 33 6.75 -3.02 14.45
C MET A 33 7.21 -4.27 15.20
N GLU A 34 7.35 -4.22 16.53
CA GLU A 34 7.72 -5.37 17.36
C GLU A 34 6.52 -6.25 17.75
N THR A 35 5.29 -5.75 17.54
CA THR A 35 4.07 -6.52 17.86
C THR A 35 3.67 -7.46 16.72
N GLU A 36 3.00 -8.56 17.05
CA GLU A 36 2.44 -9.48 16.05
C GLU A 36 1.33 -8.81 15.22
N ALA A 37 0.48 -8.01 15.88
CA ALA A 37 -0.62 -7.32 15.23
C ALA A 37 -0.14 -6.24 14.24
N GLY A 38 0.95 -5.54 14.54
CA GLY A 38 1.54 -4.51 13.69
C GLY A 38 0.73 -3.21 13.62
N TYR A 39 -0.28 -3.01 14.48
CA TYR A 39 -1.08 -1.79 14.51
C TYR A 39 -1.67 -1.53 15.91
N ASP A 40 -2.16 -0.30 16.12
CA ASP A 40 -2.89 0.10 17.32
C ASP A 40 -4.39 0.15 17.02
N ALA A 41 -5.19 -0.62 17.77
CA ALA A 41 -6.63 -0.71 17.56
C ALA A 41 -7.38 0.59 17.86
N ALA A 42 -6.85 1.45 18.74
CA ALA A 42 -7.46 2.75 19.03
C ALA A 42 -7.20 3.73 17.89
N VAL A 43 -5.98 3.73 17.33
CA VAL A 43 -5.64 4.53 16.15
C VAL A 43 -6.44 4.05 14.94
N TRP A 44 -6.56 2.73 14.73
CA TRP A 44 -7.41 2.17 13.67
C TRP A 44 -8.86 2.66 13.76
N ARG A 45 -9.43 2.66 14.96
CA ARG A 45 -10.78 3.17 15.20
C ARG A 45 -10.90 4.67 14.90
N GLN A 46 -9.89 5.46 15.24
CA GLN A 46 -9.89 6.89 14.92
C GLN A 46 -9.78 7.15 13.41
N LEU A 47 -8.95 6.37 12.71
CA LEU A 47 -8.87 6.42 11.23
C LEU A 47 -10.22 6.11 10.58
N SER A 48 -10.95 5.12 11.11
CA SER A 48 -12.22 4.68 10.54
C SER A 48 -13.41 5.54 10.96
N GLN A 49 -13.60 5.75 12.28
CA GLN A 49 -14.82 6.36 12.81
C GLN A 49 -14.74 7.89 12.90
N ASP A 50 -13.56 8.45 13.27
CA ASP A 50 -13.42 9.88 13.43
C ASP A 50 -13.08 10.58 12.11
N LEU A 51 -12.28 9.92 11.25
CA LEU A 51 -11.82 10.47 9.97
C LEU A 51 -12.48 9.84 8.73
N GLY A 52 -13.18 8.72 8.86
CA GLY A 52 -13.84 8.04 7.75
C GLY A 52 -12.89 7.47 6.69
N LEU A 53 -11.57 7.34 6.99
CA LEU A 53 -10.56 7.00 5.98
C LEU A 53 -10.71 5.59 5.44
N THR A 54 -11.21 4.65 6.23
CA THR A 54 -11.44 3.27 5.78
C THR A 54 -12.53 3.14 4.72
N GLY A 55 -13.40 4.15 4.61
CA GLY A 55 -14.42 4.25 3.58
C GLY A 55 -14.12 5.27 2.48
N ILE A 56 -12.93 5.87 2.45
CA ILE A 56 -12.65 7.08 1.66
C ILE A 56 -13.05 6.96 0.19
N HIS A 57 -12.66 5.90 -0.51
CA HIS A 57 -12.95 5.68 -1.94
C HIS A 57 -14.10 4.70 -2.19
N ILE A 58 -14.71 4.19 -1.10
CA ILE A 58 -15.89 3.34 -1.20
C ILE A 58 -17.10 4.23 -1.46
N PRO A 59 -17.94 3.97 -2.48
CA PRO A 59 -19.15 4.74 -2.75
C PRO A 59 -20.11 4.81 -1.55
N GLU A 60 -20.84 5.91 -1.43
CA GLU A 60 -21.83 6.13 -0.37
C GLU A 60 -22.90 5.03 -0.33
N ASP A 61 -23.27 4.48 -1.48
CA ASP A 61 -24.22 3.35 -1.60
C ASP A 61 -23.79 2.10 -0.84
N TYR A 62 -22.51 1.99 -0.50
CA TYR A 62 -21.92 0.89 0.26
C TYR A 62 -21.35 1.36 1.61
N GLY A 63 -21.78 2.52 2.09
CA GLY A 63 -21.42 3.05 3.40
C GLY A 63 -20.08 3.76 3.47
N GLY A 64 -19.46 4.08 2.32
CA GLY A 64 -18.22 4.84 2.23
C GLY A 64 -18.43 6.34 2.13
N GLN A 65 -17.36 7.08 1.82
CA GLN A 65 -17.35 8.55 1.70
C GLN A 65 -17.52 9.03 0.24
N GLY A 66 -17.38 8.14 -0.74
CA GLY A 66 -17.56 8.45 -2.15
C GLY A 66 -16.49 9.34 -2.79
N PHE A 67 -15.33 9.52 -2.14
CA PHE A 67 -14.18 10.18 -2.75
C PHE A 67 -13.47 9.28 -3.75
N GLY A 68 -12.45 9.82 -4.41
CA GLY A 68 -11.71 9.10 -5.43
C GLY A 68 -10.30 8.67 -5.02
N PHE A 69 -9.52 8.28 -6.03
CA PHE A 69 -8.13 7.87 -5.84
C PHE A 69 -7.20 9.08 -5.56
N VAL A 70 -7.60 10.30 -5.90
CA VAL A 70 -6.85 11.51 -5.53
C VAL A 70 -6.83 11.68 -4.01
N GLU A 71 -7.99 11.64 -3.35
CA GLU A 71 -8.08 11.76 -1.90
C GLU A 71 -7.47 10.54 -1.19
N LEU A 72 -7.68 9.33 -1.71
CA LEU A 72 -7.01 8.13 -1.21
C LEU A 72 -5.49 8.26 -1.30
N SER A 73 -4.97 8.80 -2.41
CA SER A 73 -3.53 9.03 -2.60
C SER A 73 -2.97 10.07 -1.63
N ILE A 74 -3.70 11.13 -1.33
CA ILE A 74 -3.31 12.09 -0.29
C ILE A 74 -3.21 11.38 1.07
N ALA A 75 -4.16 10.50 1.39
CA ALA A 75 -4.15 9.78 2.66
C ALA A 75 -2.92 8.84 2.76
N VAL A 76 -2.64 8.03 1.74
CA VAL A 76 -1.51 7.10 1.78
C VAL A 76 -0.16 7.83 1.70
N GLU A 77 -0.07 8.99 1.05
CA GLU A 77 1.12 9.84 1.06
C GLU A 77 1.47 10.28 2.49
N GLU A 78 0.49 10.78 3.24
CA GLU A 78 0.71 11.19 4.63
C GLU A 78 0.99 9.99 5.56
N MET A 79 0.40 8.81 5.27
CA MET A 79 0.73 7.56 5.95
C MET A 79 2.16 7.11 5.68
N GLY A 80 2.63 7.16 4.44
CA GLY A 80 4.01 6.85 4.06
C GLY A 80 5.03 7.81 4.67
N ARG A 81 4.67 9.10 4.73
CA ARG A 81 5.46 10.12 5.41
C ARG A 81 5.71 9.78 6.87
N ALA A 82 4.70 9.25 7.57
CA ALA A 82 4.73 8.93 8.99
C ALA A 82 5.09 7.46 9.30
N LEU A 83 5.33 6.62 8.28
CA LEU A 83 5.49 5.17 8.42
C LEU A 83 4.36 4.54 9.25
N LEU A 84 3.11 4.91 8.97
CA LEU A 84 1.98 4.43 9.74
C LEU A 84 1.90 2.90 9.73
N CYS A 85 1.96 2.31 10.92
CA CYS A 85 1.74 0.88 11.11
C CYS A 85 0.23 0.63 11.28
N ALA A 86 -0.45 0.27 10.19
CA ALA A 86 -1.87 -0.06 10.18
C ALA A 86 -2.22 -0.92 8.96
N PRO A 87 -3.25 -1.79 9.02
CA PRO A 87 -3.70 -2.61 7.90
C PRO A 87 -4.52 -1.80 6.89
N PHE A 88 -4.11 -0.55 6.63
CA PHE A 88 -4.82 0.34 5.72
C PHE A 88 -4.61 -0.05 4.26
N PHE A 89 -3.35 -0.27 3.87
CA PHE A 89 -3.03 -0.64 2.49
C PHE A 89 -3.65 -1.99 2.11
N SER A 90 -3.58 -2.98 2.99
CA SER A 90 -4.18 -4.29 2.76
C SER A 90 -5.70 -4.26 2.66
N SER A 91 -6.35 -3.53 3.58
CA SER A 91 -7.81 -3.51 3.66
C SER A 91 -8.45 -2.58 2.64
N ILE A 92 -7.91 -1.36 2.51
CA ILE A 92 -8.56 -0.31 1.74
C ILE A 92 -8.01 -0.25 0.31
N VAL A 93 -6.69 -0.21 0.16
CA VAL A 93 -6.09 -0.10 -1.18
C VAL A 93 -6.20 -1.42 -1.95
N LEU A 94 -5.99 -2.56 -1.31
CA LEU A 94 -6.02 -3.85 -2.00
C LEU A 94 -7.41 -4.51 -1.96
N ALA A 95 -7.90 -4.89 -0.77
CA ALA A 95 -9.10 -5.72 -0.67
C ALA A 95 -10.39 -4.98 -1.08
N ALA A 96 -10.63 -3.76 -0.57
CA ALA A 96 -11.82 -3.00 -0.92
C ALA A 96 -11.84 -2.65 -2.42
N THR A 97 -10.69 -2.26 -3.00
CA THR A 97 -10.59 -2.00 -4.45
C THR A 97 -10.85 -3.27 -5.28
N ALA A 98 -10.33 -4.43 -4.87
CA ALA A 98 -10.62 -5.70 -5.55
C ALA A 98 -12.12 -6.05 -5.50
N ILE A 99 -12.77 -5.82 -4.36
CA ILE A 99 -14.22 -6.01 -4.22
C ILE A 99 -14.99 -5.04 -5.13
N LEU A 100 -14.61 -3.76 -5.15
CA LEU A 100 -15.23 -2.75 -6.02
C LEU A 100 -15.12 -3.11 -7.49
N ASN A 101 -13.99 -3.63 -7.94
CA ASN A 101 -13.75 -3.94 -9.34
C ASN A 101 -14.35 -5.28 -9.79
N CYS A 102 -14.50 -6.28 -8.89
CA CYS A 102 -14.81 -7.65 -9.26
C CYS A 102 -16.18 -8.15 -8.78
N ALA A 103 -16.67 -7.66 -7.62
CA ALA A 103 -17.85 -8.19 -6.98
C ALA A 103 -19.16 -7.80 -7.69
N SER A 104 -20.20 -8.64 -7.55
CA SER A 104 -21.56 -8.25 -7.91
C SER A 104 -22.10 -7.15 -6.98
N GLU A 105 -23.14 -6.47 -7.40
CA GLU A 105 -23.79 -5.42 -6.59
C GLU A 105 -24.27 -5.93 -5.22
N GLU A 106 -24.80 -7.16 -5.18
CA GLU A 106 -25.21 -7.81 -3.94
C GLU A 106 -24.02 -8.04 -3.03
N GLN A 107 -22.91 -8.55 -3.57
CA GLN A 107 -21.68 -8.79 -2.82
C GLN A 107 -21.05 -7.50 -2.32
N LYS A 108 -21.01 -6.43 -3.13
CA LYS A 108 -20.54 -5.12 -2.70
C LYS A 108 -21.33 -4.60 -1.49
N ARG A 109 -22.66 -4.70 -1.52
CA ARG A 109 -23.55 -4.30 -0.42
C ARG A 109 -23.36 -5.14 0.85
N ALA A 110 -22.89 -6.38 0.73
CA ALA A 110 -22.62 -7.25 1.87
C ALA A 110 -21.21 -7.04 2.45
N LEU A 111 -20.20 -6.86 1.59
CA LEU A 111 -18.79 -6.94 1.99
C LEU A 111 -18.15 -5.57 2.29
N LEU A 112 -18.54 -4.50 1.60
CA LEU A 112 -17.91 -3.20 1.73
C LEU A 112 -18.29 -2.43 2.99
N PRO A 113 -19.55 -2.41 3.48
CA PRO A 113 -19.91 -1.61 4.64
C PRO A 113 -19.06 -1.90 5.90
N PRO A 114 -18.83 -3.16 6.31
CA PRO A 114 -18.02 -3.43 7.49
C PRO A 114 -16.52 -3.08 7.29
N ILE A 115 -16.04 -3.04 6.05
CA ILE A 115 -14.69 -2.53 5.74
C ILE A 115 -14.68 -1.00 5.84
N ALA A 116 -15.68 -0.33 5.29
CA ALA A 116 -15.82 1.12 5.32
C ALA A 116 -15.89 1.70 6.75
N THR A 117 -16.56 0.97 7.66
CA THR A 117 -16.61 1.35 9.10
C THR A 117 -15.36 0.94 9.88
N GLY A 118 -14.46 0.16 9.28
CA GLY A 118 -13.27 -0.37 9.94
C GLY A 118 -13.52 -1.53 10.91
N ASP A 119 -14.75 -2.06 10.94
CA ASP A 119 -15.13 -3.21 11.78
C ASP A 119 -14.49 -4.51 11.28
N VAL A 120 -14.27 -4.62 9.98
CA VAL A 120 -13.61 -5.75 9.33
C VAL A 120 -12.32 -5.27 8.66
N ARG A 121 -11.21 -5.89 9.03
CA ARG A 121 -9.93 -5.75 8.33
C ARG A 121 -9.85 -6.83 7.26
N ALA A 122 -9.66 -6.40 6.04
CA ALA A 122 -9.56 -7.30 4.89
C ALA A 122 -8.14 -7.32 4.31
N THR A 123 -7.83 -8.31 3.50
CA THR A 123 -6.60 -8.34 2.71
C THR A 123 -6.82 -9.04 1.37
N LEU A 124 -5.91 -8.80 0.42
CA LEU A 124 -5.87 -9.46 -0.87
C LEU A 124 -4.67 -10.41 -0.94
N ALA A 125 -4.94 -11.71 -1.13
CA ALA A 125 -3.95 -12.76 -1.26
C ALA A 125 -3.84 -13.18 -2.74
N PHE A 126 -2.89 -12.60 -3.47
CA PHE A 126 -2.72 -12.85 -4.91
C PHE A 126 -1.33 -13.42 -5.24
N THR A 127 -0.30 -13.10 -4.46
CA THR A 127 1.07 -13.58 -4.65
C THR A 127 1.33 -14.95 -4.03
N GLU A 128 2.32 -15.66 -4.57
CA GLU A 128 2.74 -16.99 -4.12
C GLU A 128 4.24 -17.07 -3.90
N GLU A 129 4.76 -18.23 -3.50
CA GLU A 129 6.18 -18.42 -3.14
C GLU A 129 7.15 -18.17 -4.31
N ASN A 130 6.66 -18.21 -5.56
CA ASN A 130 7.44 -17.89 -6.76
C ASN A 130 7.78 -16.39 -6.86
N GLY A 131 7.13 -15.52 -6.06
CA GLY A 131 7.38 -14.08 -6.01
C GLY A 131 6.96 -13.31 -7.25
N ARG A 132 6.11 -13.88 -8.12
CA ARG A 132 5.61 -13.20 -9.32
C ARG A 132 4.41 -12.31 -8.98
N TRP A 133 4.39 -11.15 -9.61
CA TRP A 133 3.30 -10.17 -9.43
C TRP A 133 2.20 -10.31 -10.50
N ASP A 134 2.46 -11.07 -11.56
CA ASP A 134 1.54 -11.31 -12.67
C ASP A 134 0.70 -12.60 -12.48
N ASN A 135 -0.36 -12.72 -13.27
CA ASN A 135 -1.31 -13.83 -13.22
C ASN A 135 -0.69 -15.21 -13.49
N SER A 136 0.47 -15.26 -14.18
CA SER A 136 1.16 -16.52 -14.46
C SER A 136 1.78 -17.14 -13.20
N GLY A 137 1.93 -16.36 -12.12
CA GLY A 137 2.41 -16.84 -10.82
C GLY A 137 1.35 -17.56 -9.99
N VAL A 138 0.09 -17.52 -10.37
CA VAL A 138 -1.01 -18.11 -9.58
C VAL A 138 -1.09 -19.62 -9.81
N ALA A 139 -0.94 -20.39 -8.74
CA ALA A 139 -1.04 -21.85 -8.72
C ALA A 139 -2.05 -22.38 -7.70
N VAL A 140 -2.53 -21.57 -6.77
CA VAL A 140 -3.63 -21.96 -5.85
C VAL A 140 -4.85 -22.32 -6.67
N GLU A 141 -5.34 -23.55 -6.46
CA GLU A 141 -6.50 -24.09 -7.17
C GLU A 141 -7.79 -23.90 -6.39
N ALA A 142 -8.85 -23.59 -7.13
CA ALA A 142 -10.23 -23.51 -6.64
C ALA A 142 -11.05 -24.62 -7.27
N THR A 143 -11.47 -25.60 -6.49
CA THR A 143 -12.32 -26.71 -6.95
C THR A 143 -13.77 -26.47 -6.52
N LYS A 144 -14.68 -26.56 -7.46
CA LYS A 144 -16.12 -26.40 -7.21
C LYS A 144 -16.69 -27.57 -6.43
N THR A 145 -17.52 -27.27 -5.43
CA THR A 145 -18.21 -28.25 -4.57
C THR A 145 -19.71 -27.94 -4.50
N GLU A 146 -20.51 -28.79 -3.88
CA GLU A 146 -21.98 -28.58 -3.74
C GLU A 146 -22.33 -27.30 -2.95
N GLY A 147 -21.42 -26.83 -2.07
CA GLY A 147 -21.65 -25.64 -1.20
C GLY A 147 -20.78 -24.42 -1.49
N GLY A 148 -20.15 -24.34 -2.67
CA GLY A 148 -19.23 -23.24 -3.02
C GLY A 148 -17.95 -23.75 -3.65
N TYR A 149 -16.80 -23.33 -3.12
CA TYR A 149 -15.48 -23.74 -3.61
C TYR A 149 -14.58 -24.20 -2.47
N GLN A 150 -13.60 -25.02 -2.80
CA GLN A 150 -12.49 -25.39 -1.91
C GLN A 150 -11.19 -24.93 -2.51
N LEU A 151 -10.41 -24.18 -1.72
CA LEU A 151 -9.08 -23.69 -2.10
C LEU A 151 -8.01 -24.63 -1.56
N ASN A 152 -7.03 -24.92 -2.42
CA ASN A 152 -5.84 -25.70 -2.08
C ASN A 152 -4.59 -25.03 -2.64
N GLY A 153 -3.58 -24.85 -1.79
CA GLY A 153 -2.29 -24.26 -2.16
C GLY A 153 -1.80 -23.23 -1.15
N VAL A 154 -0.86 -22.39 -1.57
CA VAL A 154 -0.15 -21.47 -0.68
C VAL A 154 -0.13 -20.08 -1.28
N LYS A 155 -0.58 -19.07 -0.53
CA LYS A 155 -0.33 -17.66 -0.79
C LYS A 155 0.79 -17.16 0.11
N SER A 156 1.67 -16.33 -0.42
CA SER A 156 2.82 -15.80 0.29
C SER A 156 2.92 -14.29 0.12
N PHE A 157 3.64 -13.62 1.03
CA PHE A 157 3.80 -12.17 1.04
C PHE A 157 2.48 -11.40 1.16
N VAL A 158 1.49 -12.01 1.81
CA VAL A 158 0.16 -11.40 2.00
C VAL A 158 0.24 -10.34 3.09
N LEU A 159 -0.03 -9.08 2.74
CA LEU A 159 -0.06 -7.97 3.70
C LEU A 159 -1.13 -8.22 4.77
N ASP A 160 -0.76 -8.06 6.04
CA ASP A 160 -1.63 -8.19 7.21
C ASP A 160 -2.45 -9.49 7.26
N GLY A 161 -2.04 -10.52 6.51
CA GLY A 161 -2.79 -11.77 6.38
C GLY A 161 -3.02 -12.51 7.70
N CYS A 162 -2.16 -12.31 8.72
CA CYS A 162 -2.35 -12.91 10.04
C CYS A 162 -3.51 -12.27 10.82
N THR A 163 -3.76 -10.98 10.64
CA THR A 163 -4.75 -10.19 11.38
C THR A 163 -6.04 -9.94 10.62
N ALA A 164 -6.07 -10.22 9.32
CA ALA A 164 -7.26 -10.06 8.49
C ALA A 164 -8.38 -11.01 8.89
N GLU A 165 -9.58 -10.47 9.06
CA GLU A 165 -10.82 -11.22 9.29
C GLU A 165 -11.44 -11.71 8.00
N GLN A 166 -11.19 -10.99 6.89
CA GLN A 166 -11.66 -11.33 5.57
C GLN A 166 -10.49 -11.34 4.58
N ILE A 167 -10.39 -12.40 3.80
CA ILE A 167 -9.30 -12.57 2.83
C ILE A 167 -9.90 -12.74 1.44
N VAL A 168 -9.58 -11.81 0.54
CA VAL A 168 -9.88 -11.97 -0.89
C VAL A 168 -8.72 -12.75 -1.50
N VAL A 169 -8.99 -13.91 -2.09
CA VAL A 169 -7.97 -14.83 -2.60
C VAL A 169 -8.11 -14.96 -4.12
N LEU A 170 -7.03 -14.67 -4.85
CA LEU A 170 -6.94 -14.97 -6.28
C LEU A 170 -6.53 -16.44 -6.45
N ALA A 171 -7.37 -17.23 -7.11
CA ALA A 171 -7.10 -18.63 -7.39
C ALA A 171 -7.56 -18.99 -8.82
N ARG A 172 -7.19 -20.18 -9.29
CA ARG A 172 -7.54 -20.64 -10.63
C ARG A 172 -8.31 -21.93 -10.64
N SER A 173 -9.06 -22.17 -11.70
CA SER A 173 -9.66 -23.46 -11.96
C SER A 173 -8.58 -24.51 -12.25
N PRO A 174 -8.74 -25.76 -11.78
CA PRO A 174 -7.77 -26.82 -12.04
C PRO A 174 -7.47 -26.99 -13.53
N GLY A 175 -6.16 -27.07 -13.87
CA GLY A 175 -5.70 -27.25 -15.24
C GLY A 175 -5.71 -25.99 -16.12
N SER A 176 -6.12 -24.82 -15.62
CA SER A 176 -6.03 -23.55 -16.34
C SER A 176 -4.61 -22.93 -16.22
N SER A 177 -4.28 -21.96 -17.07
CA SER A 177 -2.99 -21.27 -17.08
C SER A 177 -3.10 -19.83 -17.59
N GLY A 178 -2.10 -19.02 -17.28
CA GLY A 178 -2.10 -17.59 -17.67
C GLY A 178 -3.29 -16.84 -17.09
N ASP A 179 -4.02 -16.14 -17.91
CA ASP A 179 -5.23 -15.38 -17.52
C ASP A 179 -6.51 -16.23 -17.48
N ASP A 180 -6.46 -17.46 -18.02
CA ASP A 180 -7.62 -18.33 -18.06
C ASP A 180 -7.95 -18.92 -16.68
N GLY A 181 -9.24 -19.03 -16.38
CA GLY A 181 -9.77 -19.69 -15.18
C GLY A 181 -9.48 -18.96 -13.87
N LEU A 182 -8.96 -17.72 -13.91
CA LEU A 182 -8.72 -16.93 -12.72
C LEU A 182 -10.03 -16.40 -12.13
N SER A 183 -10.20 -16.61 -10.83
CA SER A 183 -11.37 -16.15 -10.07
C SER A 183 -10.91 -15.57 -8.72
N LEU A 184 -11.67 -14.61 -8.21
CA LEU A 184 -11.51 -14.14 -6.83
C LEU A 184 -12.50 -14.87 -5.92
N PHE A 185 -12.06 -15.12 -4.71
CA PHE A 185 -12.83 -15.79 -3.68
C PHE A 185 -12.74 -15.05 -2.35
N VAL A 186 -13.81 -15.08 -1.57
CA VAL A 186 -13.83 -14.60 -0.20
C VAL A 186 -13.66 -15.77 0.75
N VAL A 187 -12.73 -15.62 1.70
CA VAL A 187 -12.41 -16.59 2.74
C VAL A 187 -12.47 -15.88 4.09
N ALA A 188 -13.13 -16.49 5.08
CA ALA A 188 -13.08 -16.01 6.45
C ALA A 188 -11.66 -16.20 7.04
N GLY A 189 -11.18 -15.22 7.79
CA GLY A 189 -9.84 -15.27 8.36
C GLY A 189 -9.60 -16.41 9.37
N ASP A 190 -10.66 -16.99 9.89
CA ASP A 190 -10.66 -18.16 10.80
C ASP A 190 -11.17 -19.44 10.14
N ALA A 191 -11.26 -19.48 8.80
CA ALA A 191 -11.78 -20.62 8.07
C ALA A 191 -11.03 -21.92 8.41
N ALA A 192 -11.79 -23.00 8.54
CA ALA A 192 -11.21 -24.33 8.77
C ALA A 192 -10.31 -24.72 7.59
N GLY A 193 -9.12 -25.25 7.89
CA GLY A 193 -8.12 -25.61 6.88
C GLY A 193 -7.19 -24.47 6.46
N LEU A 194 -7.43 -23.23 6.92
CA LEU A 194 -6.53 -22.10 6.71
C LEU A 194 -5.48 -22.02 7.81
N THR A 195 -4.21 -22.08 7.43
CA THR A 195 -3.09 -21.86 8.35
C THR A 195 -2.39 -20.55 7.99
N LYS A 196 -2.22 -19.66 8.98
CA LYS A 196 -1.58 -18.37 8.84
C LYS A 196 -0.23 -18.37 9.57
N ARG A 197 0.82 -17.91 8.90
CA ARG A 197 2.16 -17.79 9.52
C ARG A 197 2.78 -16.44 9.17
N PRO A 198 3.29 -15.67 10.15
CA PRO A 198 3.99 -14.44 9.88
C PRO A 198 5.30 -14.72 9.15
N LEU A 199 5.63 -13.86 8.19
CA LEU A 199 6.92 -13.84 7.52
C LEU A 199 7.81 -12.78 8.15
N LYS A 200 9.08 -13.11 8.34
CA LYS A 200 10.09 -12.14 8.77
C LYS A 200 10.48 -11.28 7.56
N SER A 201 10.42 -9.97 7.74
CA SER A 201 10.80 -8.98 6.73
C SER A 201 11.90 -8.06 7.29
N MET A 202 12.67 -7.45 6.40
CA MET A 202 13.59 -6.38 6.77
C MET A 202 12.81 -5.12 7.20
N ASP A 203 11.70 -4.85 6.52
CA ASP A 203 10.75 -3.82 6.89
C ASP A 203 9.70 -4.43 7.82
N GLU A 204 9.77 -4.12 9.10
CA GLU A 204 8.86 -4.61 10.12
C GLU A 204 7.64 -3.70 10.32
N THR A 205 7.61 -2.56 9.64
CA THR A 205 6.43 -1.65 9.66
C THR A 205 5.25 -2.22 8.88
N ARG A 206 5.51 -3.14 7.93
CA ARG A 206 4.51 -3.92 7.18
C ARG A 206 4.55 -5.38 7.60
N LYS A 207 3.42 -5.91 8.00
CA LYS A 207 3.30 -7.33 8.36
C LYS A 207 2.97 -8.16 7.13
N LEU A 208 3.75 -9.18 6.89
CA LEU A 208 3.58 -10.13 5.81
C LEU A 208 3.24 -11.51 6.35
N ALA A 209 2.38 -12.22 5.66
CA ALA A 209 1.97 -13.56 6.03
C ALA A 209 2.14 -14.56 4.87
N ARG A 210 2.33 -15.82 5.26
CA ARG A 210 2.13 -17.01 4.43
C ARG A 210 0.82 -17.67 4.85
N LEU A 211 -0.06 -17.89 3.88
CA LEU A 211 -1.36 -18.50 4.03
C LEU A 211 -1.35 -19.86 3.34
N GLU A 212 -1.63 -20.93 4.07
CA GLU A 212 -1.73 -22.27 3.53
C GLU A 212 -3.17 -22.73 3.58
N CYS A 213 -3.72 -23.09 2.42
CA CYS A 213 -5.09 -23.53 2.24
C CYS A 213 -5.10 -25.05 2.02
N GLN A 214 -5.82 -25.78 2.89
CA GLN A 214 -6.07 -27.21 2.77
C GLN A 214 -7.58 -27.45 2.81
N ASN A 215 -8.20 -27.56 1.63
CA ASN A 215 -9.65 -27.66 1.44
C ASN A 215 -10.42 -26.52 2.14
N VAL A 216 -9.90 -25.30 2.05
CA VAL A 216 -10.52 -24.13 2.68
C VAL A 216 -11.78 -23.77 1.92
N HIS A 217 -12.91 -23.70 2.62
CA HIS A 217 -14.17 -23.23 2.04
C HIS A 217 -14.06 -21.76 1.62
N ALA A 218 -14.55 -21.46 0.41
CA ALA A 218 -14.50 -20.14 -0.17
C ALA A 218 -15.78 -19.84 -1.00
N GLU A 219 -16.17 -18.57 -0.98
CA GLU A 219 -17.29 -18.06 -1.78
C GLU A 219 -16.73 -17.33 -3.00
N LEU A 220 -17.29 -17.60 -4.18
CA LEU A 220 -16.90 -16.93 -5.41
C LEU A 220 -17.24 -15.43 -5.33
N LEU A 221 -16.27 -14.58 -5.63
CA LEU A 221 -16.43 -13.14 -5.75
C LEU A 221 -16.53 -12.76 -7.24
N GLY A 222 -17.65 -12.19 -7.64
CA GLY A 222 -17.92 -11.86 -9.05
C GLY A 222 -18.26 -13.10 -9.88
N SER A 223 -17.61 -13.27 -11.04
CA SER A 223 -17.87 -14.36 -11.99
C SER A 223 -16.71 -15.36 -12.05
N GLU A 224 -17.05 -16.64 -12.23
CA GLU A 224 -16.06 -17.71 -12.41
C GLU A 224 -15.22 -17.46 -13.68
N GLY A 225 -13.90 -17.50 -13.56
CA GLY A 225 -12.97 -17.24 -14.66
C GLY A 225 -12.85 -15.76 -15.05
N GLY A 226 -13.56 -14.85 -14.39
CA GLY A 226 -13.66 -13.44 -14.79
C GLY A 226 -12.72 -12.48 -14.04
N ALA A 227 -11.74 -12.97 -13.26
CA ALA A 227 -10.94 -12.09 -12.40
C ALA A 227 -9.76 -11.41 -13.10
N ALA A 228 -9.29 -11.87 -14.26
CA ALA A 228 -8.06 -11.40 -14.86
C ALA A 228 -8.02 -9.86 -15.09
N ALA A 229 -9.01 -9.33 -15.80
CA ALA A 229 -9.07 -7.90 -16.11
C ALA A 229 -9.38 -7.03 -14.88
N PRO A 230 -10.38 -7.34 -14.02
CA PRO A 230 -10.61 -6.59 -12.78
C PRO A 230 -9.40 -6.60 -11.84
N MET A 231 -8.66 -7.70 -11.81
CA MET A 231 -7.45 -7.81 -10.99
C MET A 231 -6.32 -6.93 -11.53
N ALA A 232 -6.13 -6.88 -12.85
CA ALA A 232 -5.16 -5.96 -13.46
C ALA A 232 -5.46 -4.50 -13.11
N THR A 233 -6.71 -4.07 -13.25
CA THR A 233 -7.14 -2.72 -12.83
C THR A 233 -6.89 -2.47 -11.34
N THR A 234 -7.19 -3.45 -10.48
CA THR A 234 -6.94 -3.36 -9.03
C THR A 234 -5.45 -3.16 -8.73
N LEU A 235 -4.58 -3.88 -9.42
CA LEU A 235 -3.13 -3.75 -9.22
C LEU A 235 -2.60 -2.40 -9.72
N ASP A 236 -3.07 -1.89 -10.86
CA ASP A 236 -2.69 -0.56 -11.35
C ASP A 236 -3.11 0.56 -10.38
N GLN A 237 -4.31 0.47 -9.82
CA GLN A 237 -4.80 1.37 -8.78
C GLN A 237 -3.99 1.25 -7.49
N ALA A 238 -3.63 0.03 -7.07
CA ALA A 238 -2.78 -0.20 -5.90
C ALA A 238 -1.35 0.31 -6.11
N VAL A 239 -0.78 0.12 -7.29
CA VAL A 239 0.52 0.65 -7.68
C VAL A 239 0.53 2.18 -7.63
N THR A 240 -0.54 2.83 -8.08
CA THR A 240 -0.72 4.28 -7.97
C THR A 240 -0.70 4.76 -6.52
N CYS A 241 -1.44 4.09 -5.63
CA CYS A 241 -1.44 4.39 -4.20
C CYS A 241 -0.06 4.15 -3.57
N LEU A 242 0.62 3.06 -3.94
CA LEU A 242 1.97 2.77 -3.45
C LEU A 242 2.98 3.83 -3.88
N ALA A 243 2.91 4.32 -5.12
CA ALA A 243 3.77 5.41 -5.59
C ALA A 243 3.58 6.69 -4.76
N ASN A 244 2.34 7.03 -4.40
CA ASN A 244 2.04 8.18 -3.54
C ASN A 244 2.55 7.97 -2.10
N GLU A 245 2.41 6.76 -1.54
CA GLU A 245 2.98 6.41 -0.24
C GLU A 245 4.51 6.57 -0.23
N MET A 246 5.19 6.10 -1.29
CA MET A 246 6.64 6.20 -1.44
C MET A 246 7.10 7.66 -1.54
N VAL A 247 6.36 8.50 -2.24
CA VAL A 247 6.60 9.94 -2.33
C VAL A 247 6.52 10.61 -0.96
N GLY A 248 5.53 10.24 -0.13
CA GLY A 248 5.41 10.73 1.24
C GLY A 248 6.64 10.38 2.09
N GLY A 249 7.10 9.14 2.01
CA GLY A 249 8.31 8.68 2.69
C GLY A 249 9.59 9.37 2.20
N ALA A 250 9.72 9.56 0.88
CA ALA A 250 10.86 10.26 0.28
C ALA A 250 10.95 11.71 0.75
N GLU A 251 9.83 12.43 0.77
CA GLU A 251 9.77 13.81 1.25
C GLU A 251 10.12 13.93 2.73
N ALA A 252 9.63 13.01 3.58
CA ALA A 252 9.97 12.98 4.99
C ALA A 252 11.49 12.82 5.21
N LEU A 253 12.12 11.94 4.45
CA LEU A 253 13.57 11.75 4.51
C LEU A 253 14.36 12.96 4.02
N ARG A 254 13.92 13.58 2.92
CA ARG A 254 14.53 14.79 2.40
C ARG A 254 14.53 15.91 3.45
N GLU A 255 13.40 16.14 4.10
CA GLU A 255 13.28 17.12 5.18
C GLU A 255 14.21 16.79 6.35
N GLN A 256 14.23 15.55 6.83
CA GLN A 256 15.12 15.10 7.91
C GLN A 256 16.60 15.31 7.57
N ALA A 257 17.00 15.03 6.31
CA ALA A 257 18.38 15.27 5.86
C ALA A 257 18.74 16.75 5.90
N LEU A 258 17.83 17.63 5.46
CA LEU A 258 18.02 19.08 5.45
C LEU A 258 18.10 19.65 6.87
N ASP A 259 17.22 19.25 7.75
CA ASP A 259 17.20 19.67 9.16
C ASP A 259 18.48 19.26 9.86
N TYR A 260 18.89 17.99 9.69
CA TYR A 260 20.16 17.53 10.25
C TYR A 260 21.36 18.29 9.69
N ALA A 261 21.41 18.54 8.38
CA ALA A 261 22.50 19.27 7.75
C ALA A 261 22.62 20.73 8.25
N GLN A 262 21.48 21.37 8.57
CA GLN A 262 21.45 22.73 9.13
C GLN A 262 21.90 22.79 10.58
N MET A 263 21.66 21.72 11.34
CA MET A 263 21.98 21.65 12.76
C MET A 263 23.41 21.13 13.02
N ARG A 264 23.89 20.16 12.23
CA ARG A 264 25.17 19.48 12.47
C ARG A 264 26.36 20.37 12.12
N MET A 265 27.25 20.54 13.09
CA MET A 265 28.50 21.31 12.94
C MET A 265 29.68 20.38 12.66
N GLN A 266 30.49 20.69 11.65
CA GLN A 266 31.79 20.10 11.35
C GLN A 266 32.71 21.16 10.72
N PHE A 267 34.01 21.10 11.02
CA PHE A 267 35.00 22.06 10.52
C PHE A 267 34.62 23.53 10.80
N GLY A 268 34.05 23.79 11.99
CA GLY A 268 33.66 25.11 12.45
C GLY A 268 32.43 25.75 11.84
N ARG A 269 31.65 25.00 11.06
CA ARG A 269 30.40 25.48 10.44
C ARG A 269 29.39 24.35 10.23
N THR A 270 28.12 24.68 9.93
CA THR A 270 27.10 23.68 9.61
C THR A 270 27.47 22.91 8.37
N ILE A 271 27.14 21.60 8.32
CA ILE A 271 27.45 20.79 7.13
C ILE A 271 26.65 21.23 5.92
N ALA A 272 25.49 21.86 6.08
CA ALA A 272 24.69 22.46 5.00
C ALA A 272 25.45 23.56 4.23
N SER A 273 26.48 24.17 4.83
CA SER A 273 27.28 25.19 4.17
C SER A 273 28.23 24.66 3.08
N PHE A 274 28.51 23.36 3.08
CA PHE A 274 29.39 22.74 2.08
C PHE A 274 28.65 22.49 0.75
N GLN A 275 29.32 22.78 -0.35
CA GLN A 275 28.72 22.67 -1.70
C GLN A 275 28.23 21.27 -2.02
N THR A 276 28.96 20.22 -1.61
CA THR A 276 28.57 18.82 -1.79
C THR A 276 27.20 18.52 -1.15
N MET A 277 26.93 19.10 0.04
CA MET A 277 25.65 18.91 0.72
C MET A 277 24.53 19.66 0.01
N LYS A 278 24.81 20.84 -0.54
CA LYS A 278 23.83 21.59 -1.33
C LYS A 278 23.46 20.87 -2.64
N HIS A 279 24.43 20.23 -3.29
CA HIS A 279 24.18 19.44 -4.48
C HIS A 279 23.29 18.22 -4.14
N LYS A 280 23.61 17.47 -3.10
CA LYS A 280 22.75 16.35 -2.65
C LYS A 280 21.32 16.79 -2.31
N ALA A 281 21.18 17.95 -1.65
CA ALA A 281 19.87 18.51 -1.34
C ALA A 281 19.08 18.88 -2.61
N ALA A 282 19.77 19.43 -3.62
CA ALA A 282 19.15 19.75 -4.91
C ALA A 282 18.77 18.49 -5.70
N ASP A 283 19.62 17.48 -5.73
CA ASP A 283 19.35 16.19 -6.37
C ASP A 283 18.13 15.51 -5.74
N MET A 284 18.09 15.38 -4.41
CA MET A 284 16.93 14.84 -3.69
C MET A 284 15.64 15.63 -3.97
N LEU A 285 15.72 16.95 -4.07
CA LEU A 285 14.55 17.78 -4.38
C LEU A 285 14.02 17.47 -5.79
N ILE A 286 14.92 17.40 -6.78
CA ILE A 286 14.54 17.11 -8.18
C ILE A 286 13.87 15.74 -8.27
N ASP A 287 14.48 14.72 -7.69
CA ASP A 287 13.96 13.34 -7.74
C ASP A 287 12.58 13.25 -7.08
N VAL A 288 12.40 13.84 -5.89
CA VAL A 288 11.13 13.83 -5.17
C VAL A 288 10.04 14.61 -5.91
N GLU A 289 10.33 15.81 -6.46
CA GLU A 289 9.33 16.61 -7.17
C GLU A 289 8.92 15.99 -8.52
N LEU A 290 9.83 15.33 -9.22
CA LEU A 290 9.50 14.55 -10.41
C LEU A 290 8.61 13.34 -10.06
N ALA A 291 8.95 12.60 -9.01
CA ALA A 291 8.16 11.48 -8.53
C ALA A 291 6.75 11.91 -8.07
N LYS A 292 6.63 13.03 -7.33
CA LYS A 292 5.33 13.64 -6.96
C LYS A 292 4.47 13.92 -8.19
N SER A 293 5.05 14.57 -9.20
CA SER A 293 4.32 14.93 -10.41
C SER A 293 3.75 13.68 -11.11
N ALA A 294 4.55 12.62 -11.21
CA ALA A 294 4.11 11.35 -11.79
C ALA A 294 3.04 10.65 -10.95
N ALA A 295 3.22 10.60 -9.61
CA ALA A 295 2.30 9.94 -8.69
C ALA A 295 0.94 10.65 -8.64
N TYR A 296 0.90 11.98 -8.62
CA TYR A 296 -0.35 12.75 -8.62
C TYR A 296 -1.08 12.64 -9.96
N TYR A 297 -0.34 12.60 -11.08
CA TYR A 297 -0.96 12.34 -12.37
C TYR A 297 -1.57 10.94 -12.44
N ALA A 298 -0.89 9.92 -11.91
CA ALA A 298 -1.42 8.57 -11.84
C ALA A 298 -2.68 8.48 -10.94
N ALA A 299 -2.72 9.22 -9.83
CA ALA A 299 -3.90 9.30 -8.96
C ALA A 299 -5.12 9.89 -9.70
N ALA A 300 -4.93 10.96 -10.46
CA ALA A 300 -5.98 11.56 -11.28
C ALA A 300 -6.45 10.60 -12.40
N ALA A 301 -5.52 9.86 -13.02
CA ALA A 301 -5.86 8.86 -14.02
C ALA A 301 -6.66 7.67 -13.44
N ALA A 302 -6.35 7.28 -12.18
CA ALA A 302 -7.08 6.21 -11.49
C ALA A 302 -8.52 6.58 -11.15
N ASP A 303 -8.81 7.86 -10.96
CA ASP A 303 -10.17 8.38 -10.73
C ASP A 303 -11.05 8.39 -11.97
N GLY A 304 -10.46 8.37 -13.15
CA GLY A 304 -11.21 8.55 -14.39
C GLY A 304 -11.87 9.93 -14.52
N HIS A 305 -11.41 10.94 -13.78
CA HIS A 305 -11.92 12.30 -13.84
C HIS A 305 -11.60 12.91 -15.22
N ASP A 306 -12.56 13.68 -15.74
CA ASP A 306 -12.54 14.44 -16.99
C ASP A 306 -12.82 13.67 -18.30
N GLY A 307 -13.33 12.43 -18.25
CA GLY A 307 -13.64 11.68 -19.48
C GLY A 307 -12.39 11.32 -20.29
N GLU A 308 -11.19 11.55 -19.73
CA GLU A 308 -9.93 11.07 -20.26
C GLU A 308 -9.78 9.60 -19.87
N ASN A 309 -9.48 8.78 -20.84
CA ASN A 309 -9.52 7.33 -20.78
C ASN A 309 -8.69 6.75 -19.64
N ILE A 310 -9.33 5.96 -18.75
CA ILE A 310 -8.69 4.96 -17.88
C ILE A 310 -7.69 4.07 -18.65
N SER A 311 -7.74 4.08 -19.99
CA SER A 311 -6.84 3.34 -20.89
C SER A 311 -5.37 3.61 -20.66
N ASP A 312 -4.99 4.77 -20.13
CA ASP A 312 -3.59 5.13 -19.89
C ASP A 312 -3.12 4.76 -18.48
N LEU A 313 -4.02 4.36 -17.57
CA LEU A 313 -3.69 4.02 -16.18
C LEU A 313 -2.53 3.01 -16.05
N PRO A 314 -2.48 1.89 -16.80
CA PRO A 314 -1.37 0.94 -16.68
C PRO A 314 0.01 1.57 -16.94
N ALA A 315 0.09 2.46 -17.95
CA ALA A 315 1.34 3.12 -18.31
C ALA A 315 1.75 4.17 -17.28
N VAL A 316 0.81 5.01 -16.83
CA VAL A 316 1.13 6.07 -15.87
C VAL A 316 1.35 5.55 -14.46
N ALA A 317 0.66 4.49 -14.04
CA ALA A 317 0.91 3.80 -12.78
C ALA A 317 2.32 3.19 -12.74
N SER A 318 2.72 2.51 -13.83
CA SER A 318 4.06 1.96 -13.99
C SER A 318 5.14 3.05 -13.95
N LEU A 319 4.94 4.15 -14.66
CA LEU A 319 5.83 5.31 -14.65
C LEU A 319 5.97 5.90 -13.23
N ALA A 320 4.84 6.10 -12.56
CA ALA A 320 4.80 6.67 -11.21
C ALA A 320 5.53 5.75 -10.22
N LYS A 321 5.30 4.43 -10.28
CA LYS A 321 5.93 3.45 -9.40
C LYS A 321 7.44 3.38 -9.60
N ALA A 322 7.90 3.31 -10.85
CA ALA A 322 9.32 3.28 -11.17
C ALA A 322 10.02 4.55 -10.65
N GLY A 323 9.47 5.73 -10.96
CA GLY A 323 10.03 7.00 -10.51
C GLY A 323 9.99 7.20 -8.99
N ALA A 324 8.88 6.86 -8.34
CA ALA A 324 8.75 6.96 -6.88
C ALA A 324 9.68 5.98 -6.15
N GLY A 325 9.85 4.76 -6.70
CA GLY A 325 10.76 3.75 -6.16
C GLY A 325 12.21 4.24 -6.16
N GLU A 326 12.64 4.76 -7.28
CA GLU A 326 13.99 5.28 -7.45
C GLU A 326 14.23 6.52 -6.58
N ALA A 327 13.30 7.48 -6.58
CA ALA A 327 13.39 8.69 -5.76
C ALA A 327 13.43 8.37 -4.26
N PHE A 328 12.58 7.47 -3.77
CA PHE A 328 12.55 7.10 -2.35
C PHE A 328 13.84 6.39 -1.93
N MET A 329 14.31 5.44 -2.73
CA MET A 329 15.54 4.71 -2.43
C MET A 329 16.78 5.61 -2.46
N GLN A 330 16.94 6.48 -3.48
CA GLN A 330 18.05 7.42 -3.57
C GLN A 330 18.02 8.45 -2.43
N THR A 331 16.84 8.99 -2.11
CA THR A 331 16.69 9.90 -0.96
C THR A 331 17.05 9.21 0.34
N ALA A 332 16.66 7.96 0.54
CA ALA A 332 17.01 7.18 1.72
C ALA A 332 18.54 6.97 1.85
N ILE A 333 19.21 6.63 0.77
CA ILE A 333 20.68 6.49 0.72
C ILE A 333 21.35 7.82 1.07
N HIS A 334 20.91 8.92 0.43
CA HIS A 334 21.50 10.24 0.67
C HIS A 334 21.26 10.72 2.11
N THR A 335 20.08 10.46 2.66
CA THR A 335 19.74 10.84 4.05
C THR A 335 20.64 10.12 5.05
N ILE A 336 20.85 8.80 4.90
CA ILE A 336 21.79 8.05 5.74
C ILE A 336 23.21 8.63 5.61
N GLN A 337 23.66 8.94 4.40
CA GLN A 337 24.97 9.53 4.18
C GLN A 337 25.12 10.92 4.84
N VAL A 338 24.07 11.75 4.81
CA VAL A 338 24.05 13.07 5.45
C VAL A 338 24.19 12.94 6.96
N HIS A 339 23.50 11.96 7.58
CA HIS A 339 23.60 11.67 9.00
C HIS A 339 24.95 11.02 9.38
N GLY A 340 25.63 10.40 8.42
CA GLY A 340 26.89 9.68 8.67
C GLY A 340 26.69 8.45 9.55
N GLY A 341 27.66 8.15 10.42
CA GLY A 341 27.63 6.92 11.23
C GLY A 341 26.36 6.73 12.07
N ILE A 342 25.77 7.81 12.59
CA ILE A 342 24.54 7.72 13.39
C ILE A 342 23.35 7.25 12.57
N GLY A 343 23.26 7.60 11.29
CA GLY A 343 22.17 7.19 10.40
C GLY A 343 22.03 5.68 10.21
N PHE A 344 23.09 4.92 10.53
CA PHE A 344 23.12 3.46 10.49
C PHE A 344 22.81 2.78 11.82
N THR A 345 22.67 3.55 12.88
CA THR A 345 22.46 3.02 14.24
C THR A 345 20.98 3.01 14.61
N TRP A 346 20.61 2.17 15.58
CA TRP A 346 19.27 2.16 16.15
C TRP A 346 18.92 3.41 16.96
N ASP A 347 19.91 4.27 17.26
CA ASP A 347 19.70 5.57 17.92
C ASP A 347 19.12 6.64 16.99
N ASN A 348 19.06 6.35 15.68
CA ASN A 348 18.48 7.21 14.65
C ASN A 348 17.35 6.51 13.93
N ASP A 349 16.36 7.26 13.43
CA ASP A 349 15.16 6.69 12.82
C ASP A 349 15.22 6.58 11.29
N THR A 350 16.21 7.19 10.63
CA THR A 350 16.30 7.22 9.17
C THR A 350 16.32 5.83 8.53
N HIS A 351 16.88 4.83 9.23
CA HIS A 351 16.92 3.46 8.75
C HIS A 351 15.54 2.79 8.65
N LEU A 352 14.52 3.30 9.38
CA LEU A 352 13.15 2.80 9.28
C LEU A 352 12.59 3.08 7.87
N TRP A 353 12.74 4.33 7.41
CA TRP A 353 12.35 4.70 6.04
C TRP A 353 13.22 4.03 4.98
N PHE A 354 14.52 3.81 5.24
CA PHE A 354 15.38 3.07 4.31
C PHE A 354 14.88 1.64 4.09
N LYS A 355 14.49 0.94 5.15
CA LYS A 355 13.92 -0.40 5.07
C LYS A 355 12.57 -0.39 4.35
N SER A 356 11.73 0.60 4.66
CA SER A 356 10.44 0.79 3.97
C SER A 356 10.64 1.11 2.49
N ALA A 357 11.61 1.97 2.13
CA ALA A 357 11.94 2.26 0.74
C ALA A 357 12.31 0.99 -0.04
N LYS A 358 13.16 0.13 0.55
CA LYS A 358 13.55 -1.13 -0.09
C LYS A 358 12.40 -2.13 -0.20
N SER A 359 11.55 -2.20 0.80
CA SER A 359 10.34 -3.03 0.79
C SER A 359 9.35 -2.56 -0.29
N ALA A 360 9.07 -1.25 -0.33
CA ALA A 360 8.17 -0.66 -1.29
C ALA A 360 8.72 -0.70 -2.73
N GLU A 361 10.05 -0.60 -2.92
CA GLU A 361 10.69 -0.74 -4.24
C GLU A 361 10.36 -2.07 -4.91
N VAL A 362 10.38 -3.18 -4.17
CA VAL A 362 10.13 -4.51 -4.72
C VAL A 362 8.65 -4.91 -4.71
N PHE A 363 7.84 -4.32 -3.83
CA PHE A 363 6.43 -4.64 -3.73
C PHE A 363 5.67 -4.15 -4.97
N LEU A 364 4.83 -5.00 -5.56
CA LEU A 364 4.10 -4.78 -6.82
C LEU A 364 5.01 -4.55 -8.04
N GLY A 365 6.23 -5.05 -8.02
CA GLY A 365 7.21 -4.91 -9.10
C GLY A 365 8.20 -3.77 -8.88
N ASP A 366 9.44 -3.97 -9.29
CA ASP A 366 10.49 -2.96 -9.27
C ASP A 366 10.51 -2.14 -10.58
N ALA A 367 11.45 -1.22 -10.73
CA ALA A 367 11.57 -0.37 -11.93
C ALA A 367 11.91 -1.16 -13.22
N ALA A 368 12.42 -2.38 -13.11
CA ALA A 368 12.71 -3.24 -14.25
C ALA A 368 11.49 -4.03 -14.71
N TYR A 369 10.58 -4.33 -13.78
CA TYR A 369 9.29 -4.97 -14.05
C TYR A 369 8.36 -4.03 -14.81
#